data_ab22965595203dadf855fc7e09a2df24
#
_entry.id   ab22965595203dadf855fc7e09a2df24
#
_cell.length_a   1.000
_cell.length_b   1.000
_cell.length_c   1.000
_cell.angle_alpha   90.00
_cell.angle_beta   90.00
_cell.angle_gamma   90.00
#
_symmetry.space_group_name_H-M   'P 1'
#
loop_
_entity.id
_entity.type
_entity.pdbx_description
1 polymer ?
#
loop_
_entity_poly.entity_id
_entity_poly.type
_entity_poly.pdbx_seq_one_letter_code
_entity_poly.pdbx_strand_id
1 'polypeptide(L)'
;MILPNAENAFIDDRKLIDYCLSESHPVGKHKVRVFISALGFSIENYQDLKNAILINIQNNEATITEINQYGALYVVDISAENSPKNAIVRTSWIIKTDENFPRLTRLTSCYVIL
;
A
#
# COMPACT_ATOMS: atom_id res chain seq x y z
N MET A 1 14.66 -8.00 -5.01
CA MET A 1 13.94 -9.21 -4.53
C MET A 1 12.45 -8.99 -4.62
N ILE A 2 11.68 -10.04 -4.76
CA ILE A 2 10.22 -9.92 -4.66
C ILE A 2 9.82 -10.06 -3.19
N LEU A 3 8.77 -9.34 -2.76
CA LEU A 3 8.25 -9.41 -1.39
C LEU A 3 7.95 -10.89 -1.04
N PRO A 4 8.55 -11.43 0.04
CA PRO A 4 8.31 -12.83 0.41
C PRO A 4 6.83 -13.10 0.67
N ASN A 5 6.32 -14.20 0.10
CA ASN A 5 4.92 -14.61 0.22
C ASN A 5 3.92 -13.53 -0.20
N ALA A 6 4.27 -12.76 -1.22
CA ALA A 6 3.42 -11.67 -1.71
C ALA A 6 2.03 -12.13 -2.13
N GLU A 7 1.90 -13.38 -2.59
CA GLU A 7 0.61 -13.97 -2.96
C GLU A 7 -0.33 -14.11 -1.77
N ASN A 8 0.20 -14.10 -0.56
CA ASN A 8 -0.57 -14.18 0.69
C ASN A 8 -0.63 -12.84 1.43
N ALA A 9 -0.23 -11.75 0.77
CA ALA A 9 -0.22 -10.43 1.38
C ALA A 9 -1.63 -10.03 1.86
N PHE A 10 -1.67 -9.39 3.03
CA PHE A 10 -2.92 -8.99 3.67
C PHE A 10 -3.03 -7.47 3.74
N ILE A 11 -4.17 -6.94 3.31
CA ILE A 11 -4.54 -5.55 3.48
C ILE A 11 -5.87 -5.53 4.23
N ASP A 12 -5.86 -4.99 5.46
CA ASP A 12 -7.10 -4.74 6.19
C ASP A 12 -7.82 -3.59 5.48
N ASP A 13 -9.07 -3.80 5.08
CA ASP A 13 -9.86 -2.77 4.39
C ASP A 13 -9.90 -1.46 5.16
N ARG A 14 -9.90 -1.52 6.49
CA ARG A 14 -9.90 -0.33 7.35
C ARG A 14 -8.63 0.50 7.20
N LYS A 15 -7.51 -0.10 6.83
CA LYS A 15 -6.28 0.64 6.53
C LYS A 15 -6.47 1.58 5.35
N LEU A 16 -7.23 1.16 4.36
CA LEU A 16 -7.55 1.98 3.20
C LEU A 16 -8.65 2.98 3.52
N ILE A 17 -9.74 2.51 4.14
CA ILE A 17 -10.93 3.34 4.39
C ILE A 17 -10.66 4.39 5.48
N ASP A 18 -10.07 3.98 6.60
CA ASP A 18 -9.92 4.85 7.77
C ASP A 18 -8.60 5.63 7.81
N TYR A 19 -7.65 5.30 6.94
CA TYR A 19 -6.34 5.94 6.91
C TYR A 19 -5.94 6.43 5.53
N CYS A 20 -5.60 5.52 4.61
CA CYS A 20 -5.00 5.91 3.32
C CYS A 20 -5.93 6.76 2.45
N LEU A 21 -7.23 6.47 2.46
CA LEU A 21 -8.23 7.16 1.67
C LEU A 21 -9.20 7.99 2.51
N SER A 22 -8.91 8.18 3.79
CA SER A 22 -9.76 8.95 4.68
C SER A 22 -9.54 10.45 4.50
N GLU A 23 -10.60 11.17 4.19
CA GLU A 23 -10.57 12.63 4.10
C GLU A 23 -10.59 13.31 5.46
N SER A 24 -10.95 12.59 6.52
CA SER A 24 -11.06 13.11 7.88
C SER A 24 -9.86 12.80 8.77
N HIS A 25 -9.01 11.85 8.38
CA HIS A 25 -7.84 11.49 9.18
C HIS A 25 -6.79 12.61 9.15
N PRO A 26 -6.24 13.04 10.30
CA PRO A 26 -5.28 14.16 10.35
C PRO A 26 -4.07 14.01 9.41
N VAL A 27 -3.61 12.80 9.20
CA VAL A 27 -2.47 12.51 8.31
C VAL A 27 -2.96 12.02 6.95
N GLY A 28 -3.90 11.07 6.93
CA GLY A 28 -4.38 10.44 5.70
C GLY A 28 -5.07 11.41 4.74
N LYS A 29 -5.70 12.47 5.25
CA LYS A 29 -6.41 13.45 4.40
C LYS A 29 -5.53 14.10 3.33
N HIS A 30 -4.23 14.24 3.58
CA HIS A 30 -3.31 14.80 2.59
C HIS A 30 -2.96 13.80 1.51
N LYS A 31 -2.86 12.53 1.89
CA LYS A 31 -2.54 11.45 0.97
C LYS A 31 -3.70 11.13 0.04
N VAL A 32 -4.94 11.17 0.55
CA VAL A 32 -6.11 10.88 -0.27
C VAL A 32 -6.33 11.93 -1.36
N ARG A 33 -6.01 13.18 -1.11
CA ARG A 33 -6.10 14.23 -2.15
C ARG A 33 -5.25 13.89 -3.35
N VAL A 34 -4.04 13.35 -3.11
CA VAL A 34 -3.15 12.94 -4.19
C VAL A 34 -3.68 11.69 -4.88
N PHE A 35 -4.22 10.72 -4.13
CA PHE A 35 -4.86 9.55 -4.72
C PHE A 35 -6.00 9.94 -5.66
N ILE A 36 -6.84 10.88 -5.26
CA ILE A 36 -7.95 11.35 -6.07
C ILE A 36 -7.45 12.06 -7.33
N SER A 37 -6.52 13.01 -7.17
CA SER A 37 -6.05 13.80 -8.32
C SER A 37 -5.19 13.00 -9.28
N ALA A 38 -4.31 12.14 -8.78
CA ALA A 38 -3.37 11.38 -9.62
C ALA A 38 -3.97 10.10 -10.21
N LEU A 39 -4.91 9.46 -9.51
CA LEU A 39 -5.43 8.14 -9.87
C LEU A 39 -6.94 8.02 -9.83
N GLY A 40 -7.65 9.00 -9.26
CA GLY A 40 -9.10 8.91 -9.11
C GLY A 40 -9.54 7.86 -8.09
N PHE A 41 -8.66 7.43 -7.18
CA PHE A 41 -9.03 6.51 -6.11
C PHE A 41 -9.50 7.27 -4.86
N SER A 42 -10.62 6.81 -4.30
CA SER A 42 -11.21 7.33 -3.08
C SER A 42 -11.84 6.16 -2.31
N ILE A 43 -12.53 6.46 -1.21
CA ILE A 43 -13.27 5.43 -0.45
C ILE A 43 -14.29 4.72 -1.35
N GLU A 44 -14.89 5.42 -2.30
CA GLU A 44 -15.93 4.85 -3.15
C GLU A 44 -15.45 3.69 -4.03
N ASN A 45 -14.18 3.69 -4.41
CA ASN A 45 -13.59 2.64 -5.26
C ASN A 45 -12.31 2.04 -4.65
N TYR A 46 -12.24 1.98 -3.32
CA TYR A 46 -11.06 1.48 -2.62
C TYR A 46 -10.69 0.04 -2.99
N GLN A 47 -11.68 -0.78 -3.37
CA GLN A 47 -11.43 -2.17 -3.80
C GLN A 47 -10.53 -2.23 -5.04
N ASP A 48 -10.70 -1.28 -5.96
CA ASP A 48 -9.87 -1.22 -7.16
C ASP A 48 -8.41 -0.92 -6.81
N LEU A 49 -8.18 -0.01 -5.86
CA LEU A 49 -6.83 0.25 -5.35
C LEU A 49 -6.26 -0.97 -4.65
N LYS A 50 -7.03 -1.61 -3.80
CA LYS A 50 -6.62 -2.83 -3.09
C LYS A 50 -6.20 -3.92 -4.06
N ASN A 51 -7.01 -4.17 -5.08
CA ASN A 51 -6.71 -5.19 -6.10
C ASN A 51 -5.45 -4.84 -6.89
N ALA A 52 -5.29 -3.57 -7.27
CA ALA A 52 -4.10 -3.11 -7.98
C ALA A 52 -2.83 -3.34 -7.16
N ILE A 53 -2.87 -3.04 -5.86
CA ILE A 53 -1.73 -3.26 -4.96
C ILE A 53 -1.42 -4.76 -4.86
N LEU A 54 -2.41 -5.58 -4.54
CA LEU A 54 -2.20 -7.02 -4.31
C LEU A 54 -1.68 -7.75 -5.55
N ILE A 55 -2.12 -7.36 -6.74
CA ILE A 55 -1.64 -7.95 -7.99
C ILE A 55 -0.21 -7.49 -8.28
N ASN A 56 0.06 -6.19 -8.17
CA ASN A 56 1.32 -5.63 -8.64
C ASN A 56 2.51 -5.88 -7.72
N ILE A 57 2.29 -6.04 -6.41
CA ILE A 57 3.41 -6.35 -5.50
C ILE A 57 4.05 -7.72 -5.79
N GLN A 58 3.35 -8.60 -6.48
CA GLN A 58 3.89 -9.92 -6.83
C GLN A 58 4.93 -9.85 -7.94
N ASN A 59 5.00 -8.74 -8.67
CA ASN A 59 5.84 -8.58 -9.85
C ASN A 59 6.83 -7.41 -9.74
N ASN A 60 6.83 -6.67 -8.64
CA ASN A 60 7.67 -5.50 -8.48
C ASN A 60 8.73 -5.72 -7.41
N GLU A 61 9.85 -5.06 -7.57
CA GLU A 61 11.00 -5.15 -6.68
C GLU A 61 10.65 -4.65 -5.28
N ALA A 62 11.02 -5.43 -4.25
CA ALA A 62 10.89 -5.05 -2.85
C ALA A 62 12.26 -4.73 -2.26
N THR A 63 12.28 -3.74 -1.35
CA THR A 63 13.48 -3.36 -0.62
C THR A 63 13.25 -3.52 0.87
N ILE A 64 14.14 -4.23 1.56
CA ILE A 64 14.12 -4.29 3.03
C ILE A 64 14.59 -2.94 3.55
N THR A 65 13.80 -2.32 4.43
CA THR A 65 14.15 -1.02 5.02
C THR A 65 14.60 -1.15 6.46
N GLU A 66 14.12 -2.17 7.19
CA GLU A 66 14.47 -2.38 8.58
C GLU A 66 14.17 -3.81 8.99
N ILE A 67 14.98 -4.35 9.91
CA ILE A 67 14.71 -5.60 10.61
C ILE A 67 14.80 -5.30 12.10
N ASN A 68 13.76 -5.59 12.85
CA ASN A 68 13.73 -5.35 14.29
C ASN A 68 12.98 -6.49 15.00
N GLN A 69 12.76 -6.33 16.32
CA GLN A 69 12.12 -7.37 17.14
C GLN A 69 10.69 -7.69 16.73
N TYR A 70 10.04 -6.78 16.01
CA TYR A 70 8.64 -6.97 15.56
C TYR A 70 8.55 -7.66 14.22
N GLY A 71 9.61 -7.61 13.43
CA GLY A 71 9.65 -8.23 12.11
C GLY A 71 10.54 -7.52 11.12
N ALA A 72 10.35 -7.84 9.85
CA ALA A 72 11.07 -7.23 8.73
C ALA A 72 10.13 -6.27 7.98
N LEU A 73 10.63 -5.07 7.70
CA LEU A 73 9.91 -4.03 7.00
C LEU A 73 10.41 -3.91 5.56
N TYR A 74 9.46 -3.85 4.62
CA TYR A 74 9.72 -3.79 3.18
C TYR A 74 8.97 -2.63 2.56
N VAL A 75 9.54 -2.11 1.46
CA VAL A 75 8.88 -1.13 0.60
C VAL A 75 8.79 -1.70 -0.81
N VAL A 76 7.62 -1.59 -1.43
CA VAL A 76 7.40 -1.95 -2.83
C VAL A 76 6.72 -0.78 -3.52
N ASP A 77 7.35 -0.27 -4.58
CA ASP A 77 6.74 0.75 -5.43
C ASP A 77 6.08 0.05 -6.63
N ILE A 78 4.82 0.37 -6.87
CA ILE A 78 4.06 -0.23 -7.95
C ILE A 78 3.56 0.86 -8.91
N SER A 79 3.42 0.49 -10.18
CA SER A 79 2.74 1.33 -11.16
C SER A 79 1.25 0.99 -11.11
N ALA A 80 0.44 1.95 -10.65
CA ALA A 80 -1.00 1.78 -10.57
C ALA A 80 -1.69 2.54 -11.70
N GLU A 81 -2.71 1.93 -12.30
CA GLU A 81 -3.48 2.53 -13.38
C GLU A 81 -4.96 2.58 -13.01
N ASN A 82 -5.58 3.69 -13.37
CA ASN A 82 -7.04 3.86 -13.35
C ASN A 82 -7.37 4.77 -14.54
N SER A 83 -7.36 4.15 -15.72
CA SER A 83 -7.40 4.85 -17.03
C SER A 83 -8.35 6.03 -17.06
N PRO A 84 -7.90 7.18 -17.60
CA PRO A 84 -6.61 7.42 -18.27
C PRO A 84 -5.45 7.79 -17.34
N LYS A 85 -5.66 7.70 -16.03
CA LYS A 85 -4.69 8.10 -15.02
C LYS A 85 -3.74 6.96 -14.68
N ASN A 86 -2.49 7.30 -14.36
CA ASN A 86 -1.50 6.36 -13.82
C ASN A 86 -0.53 7.10 -12.91
N ALA A 87 0.03 6.39 -11.94
CA ALA A 87 1.01 6.94 -11.01
C ALA A 87 1.75 5.81 -10.30
N ILE A 88 2.88 6.15 -9.67
CA ILE A 88 3.60 5.22 -8.81
C ILE A 88 3.02 5.31 -7.40
N VAL A 89 2.69 4.17 -6.82
CA VAL A 89 2.21 4.07 -5.44
C VAL A 89 3.27 3.33 -4.63
N ARG A 90 3.74 3.97 -3.57
CA ARG A 90 4.65 3.32 -2.61
C ARG A 90 3.83 2.58 -1.58
N THR A 91 4.15 1.30 -1.37
CA THR A 91 3.48 0.45 -0.39
C THR A 91 4.51 -0.03 0.63
N SER A 92 4.12 -0.03 1.90
CA SER A 92 4.99 -0.45 3.01
C SER A 92 4.39 -1.67 3.70
N TRP A 93 5.24 -2.66 3.96
CA TRP A 93 4.83 -3.96 4.44
C TRP A 93 5.65 -4.41 5.64
N ILE A 94 5.03 -5.15 6.54
CA ILE A 94 5.72 -5.84 7.61
C ILE A 94 5.44 -7.34 7.55
N ILE A 95 6.48 -8.14 7.68
CA ILE A 95 6.36 -9.57 7.96
C ILE A 95 6.74 -9.73 9.42
N LYS A 96 5.76 -9.97 10.27
CA LYS A 96 5.99 -10.09 11.72
C LYS A 96 6.78 -11.34 12.04
N THR A 97 7.54 -11.29 13.15
CA THR A 97 8.39 -12.42 13.58
C THR A 97 7.63 -13.73 13.80
N ASP A 98 6.34 -13.65 14.15
CA ASP A 98 5.49 -14.81 14.38
C ASP A 98 4.56 -15.13 13.19
N GLU A 99 4.73 -14.46 12.08
CA GLU A 99 3.93 -14.63 10.87
C GLU A 99 4.82 -14.89 9.66
N ASN A 100 4.21 -15.40 8.59
CA ASN A 100 4.93 -15.69 7.34
C ASN A 100 4.32 -15.00 6.12
N PHE A 101 3.47 -13.99 6.34
CA PHE A 101 2.85 -13.22 5.24
C PHE A 101 2.98 -11.73 5.49
N PRO A 102 3.11 -10.91 4.42
CA PRO A 102 3.24 -9.47 4.57
C PRO A 102 1.90 -8.80 4.87
N ARG A 103 1.93 -7.83 5.78
CA ARG A 103 0.79 -6.96 6.09
C ARG A 103 1.12 -5.53 5.70
N LEU A 104 0.14 -4.82 5.14
CA LEU A 104 0.29 -3.39 4.90
C LEU A 104 0.45 -2.68 6.25
N THR A 105 1.48 -1.83 6.38
CA THR A 105 1.77 -1.17 7.65
C THR A 105 0.81 -0.02 7.93
N ARG A 106 0.73 0.36 9.20
CA ARG A 106 -0.18 1.41 9.65
C ARG A 106 0.28 2.82 9.27
N LEU A 107 1.56 3.13 9.49
CA LEU A 107 2.04 4.52 9.43
C LEU A 107 2.28 5.05 8.02
N THR A 108 2.83 4.22 7.15
CA THR A 108 3.17 4.64 5.79
C THR A 108 2.44 3.82 4.73
N SER A 109 1.51 3.01 5.14
CA SER A 109 0.81 1.95 4.41
C SER A 109 0.88 2.03 2.87
N CYS A 110 0.30 3.07 2.27
CA CYS A 110 0.48 3.33 0.83
C CYS A 110 0.22 4.81 0.52
N TYR A 111 0.92 5.33 -0.47
CA TYR A 111 0.72 6.69 -0.95
C TYR A 111 1.33 6.88 -2.34
N VAL A 112 0.81 7.87 -3.07
CA VAL A 112 1.32 8.21 -4.40
C VAL A 112 2.64 8.96 -4.28
N ILE A 113 3.63 8.55 -5.09
CA ILE A 113 4.89 9.28 -5.21
C ILE A 113 4.74 10.30 -6.35
N LEU A 114 5.03 11.54 -6.04
CA LEU A 114 4.99 12.62 -7.00
C LEU A 114 6.35 12.89 -7.61
#